data_7aa3abc411ac8c5165e5cc3c5454aae3
#
_entry.id   7aa3abc411ac8c5165e5cc3c5454aae3
#
_cell.length_a   1.000
_cell.length_b   1.000
_cell.length_c   1.000
_cell.angle_alpha   90.00
_cell.angle_beta   90.00
_cell.angle_gamma   90.00
#
_symmetry.space_group_name_H-M   'P 1'
#
loop_
_entity.id
_entity.type
_entity.pdbx_description
1 polymer ?
#
loop_
_entity_poly.entity_id
_entity_poly.type
_entity_poly.pdbx_seq_one_letter_code
_entity_poly.pdbx_strand_id
1 'polypeptide(L)'
;RMIDTRNSDPRLWQLLSRAHAELGQRTAQHRAQAEVYVLRGSLPAAIEQLEIARKAGDGDFYELSAVDARMRELKQRLLEEKRER
;
A
#
# COMPACT_ATOMS: atom_id res chain seq x y z
N ARG A 1 -17.03 -11.50 6.23
CA ARG A 1 -15.92 -11.41 7.16
C ARG A 1 -14.91 -10.40 6.69
N MET A 2 -14.33 -9.68 7.61
CA MET A 2 -13.35 -8.67 7.28
C MET A 2 -12.08 -9.31 6.72
N ILE A 3 -11.46 -8.61 5.76
CA ILE A 3 -10.16 -9.01 5.27
C ILE A 3 -9.16 -8.86 6.42
N ASP A 4 -8.38 -9.90 6.63
CA ASP A 4 -7.33 -9.87 7.63
C ASP A 4 -6.20 -8.99 7.11
N THR A 5 -6.01 -7.82 7.75
CA THR A 5 -4.94 -6.91 7.35
C THR A 5 -3.55 -7.48 7.61
N ARG A 6 -3.48 -8.59 8.36
CA ARG A 6 -2.22 -9.29 8.60
C ARG A 6 -2.00 -10.44 7.63
N ASN A 7 -2.88 -10.56 6.63
CA ASN A 7 -2.68 -11.57 5.60
C ASN A 7 -1.34 -11.34 4.90
N SER A 8 -0.52 -12.35 4.88
CA SER A 8 0.83 -12.26 4.33
C SER A 8 0.94 -12.86 2.93
N ASP A 9 -0.19 -13.11 2.26
CA ASP A 9 -0.17 -13.66 0.91
C ASP A 9 -0.22 -12.53 -0.11
N PRO A 10 0.89 -12.25 -0.81
CA PRO A 10 0.90 -11.16 -1.79
C PRO A 10 -0.06 -11.40 -2.96
N ARG A 11 -0.43 -12.66 -3.22
CA ARG A 11 -1.36 -12.94 -4.32
C ARG A 11 -2.74 -12.37 -4.05
N LEU A 12 -3.18 -12.39 -2.78
CA LEU A 12 -4.47 -11.78 -2.44
C LEU A 12 -4.46 -10.29 -2.69
N TRP A 13 -3.40 -9.62 -2.24
CA TRP A 13 -3.28 -8.19 -2.45
C TRP A 13 -3.17 -7.84 -3.94
N GLN A 14 -2.52 -8.70 -4.72
CA GLN A 14 -2.42 -8.49 -6.15
C GLN A 14 -3.79 -8.61 -6.83
N LEU A 15 -4.61 -9.57 -6.39
CA LEU A 15 -5.96 -9.70 -6.90
C LEU A 15 -6.82 -8.47 -6.56
N LEU A 16 -6.67 -7.97 -5.33
CA LEU A 16 -7.39 -6.77 -4.92
C LEU A 16 -6.96 -5.56 -5.75
N SER A 17 -5.66 -5.43 -5.99
CA SER A 17 -5.16 -4.34 -6.83
C SER A 17 -5.78 -4.40 -8.22
N ARG A 18 -5.83 -5.58 -8.80
CA ARG A 18 -6.39 -5.76 -10.14
C ARG A 18 -7.90 -5.45 -10.16
N ALA A 19 -8.62 -5.91 -9.14
CA ALA A 19 -10.05 -5.65 -9.06
C ALA A 19 -10.35 -4.16 -8.96
N HIS A 20 -9.59 -3.45 -8.13
CA HIS A 20 -9.75 -2.01 -8.01
C HIS A 20 -9.41 -1.29 -9.31
N ALA A 21 -8.38 -1.77 -10.01
CA ALA A 21 -8.00 -1.18 -11.29
C ALA A 21 -9.14 -1.30 -12.30
N GLU A 22 -9.78 -2.45 -12.34
CA GLU A 22 -10.89 -2.68 -13.27
C GLU A 22 -12.09 -1.81 -12.95
N LEU A 23 -12.25 -1.43 -11.68
CA LEU A 23 -13.33 -0.54 -11.25
C LEU A 23 -12.95 0.94 -11.38
N GLY A 24 -11.77 1.25 -11.83
CA GLY A 24 -11.30 2.62 -11.95
C GLY A 24 -10.95 3.27 -10.62
N GLN A 25 -10.76 2.48 -9.57
CA GLN A 25 -10.46 2.97 -8.23
C GLN A 25 -8.95 3.01 -8.04
N ARG A 26 -8.33 4.10 -8.48
CA ARG A 26 -6.87 4.17 -8.56
C ARG A 26 -6.19 4.26 -7.22
N THR A 27 -6.74 5.04 -6.28
CA THR A 27 -6.16 5.13 -4.94
C THR A 27 -6.15 3.75 -4.28
N ALA A 28 -7.29 3.04 -4.33
CA ALA A 28 -7.38 1.71 -3.74
C ALA A 28 -6.47 0.72 -4.45
N GLN A 29 -6.36 0.83 -5.77
CA GLN A 29 -5.48 -0.03 -6.56
C GLN A 29 -4.04 0.06 -6.07
N HIS A 30 -3.53 1.28 -5.95
CA HIS A 30 -2.12 1.47 -5.59
C HIS A 30 -1.87 1.20 -4.10
N ARG A 31 -2.88 1.39 -3.24
CA ARG A 31 -2.76 0.96 -1.86
C ARG A 31 -2.54 -0.55 -1.76
N ALA A 32 -3.33 -1.32 -2.52
CA ALA A 32 -3.19 -2.78 -2.53
C ALA A 32 -1.85 -3.19 -3.11
N GLN A 33 -1.42 -2.52 -4.18
CA GLN A 33 -0.14 -2.81 -4.80
C GLN A 33 1.02 -2.55 -3.85
N ALA A 34 0.89 -1.52 -3.01
CA ALA A 34 1.91 -1.24 -2.00
C ALA A 34 2.08 -2.42 -1.04
N GLU A 35 0.97 -3.07 -0.63
CA GLU A 35 1.08 -4.22 0.25
C GLU A 35 1.78 -5.40 -0.40
N VAL A 36 1.61 -5.57 -1.71
CA VAL A 36 2.36 -6.59 -2.44
C VAL A 36 3.86 -6.36 -2.26
N TYR A 37 4.31 -5.12 -2.43
CA TYR A 37 5.73 -4.81 -2.28
C TYR A 37 6.22 -4.96 -0.84
N VAL A 38 5.38 -4.59 0.14
CA VAL A 38 5.73 -4.79 1.55
C VAL A 38 6.00 -6.27 1.81
N LEU A 39 5.12 -7.13 1.33
CA LEU A 39 5.25 -8.57 1.56
C LEU A 39 6.43 -9.18 0.81
N ARG A 40 6.87 -8.54 -0.26
CA ARG A 40 8.05 -8.98 -1.02
C ARG A 40 9.34 -8.33 -0.52
N GLY A 41 9.26 -7.55 0.56
CA GLY A 41 10.43 -6.97 1.19
C GLY A 41 10.98 -5.73 0.50
N SER A 42 10.18 -5.06 -0.32
CA SER A 42 10.62 -3.88 -1.06
C SER A 42 9.90 -2.63 -0.52
N LEU A 43 10.38 -2.12 0.62
CA LEU A 43 9.76 -0.95 1.24
C LEU A 43 9.82 0.30 0.37
N PRO A 44 10.93 0.60 -0.33
CA PRO A 44 10.94 1.79 -1.20
C PRO A 44 9.87 1.73 -2.29
N ALA A 45 9.69 0.56 -2.92
CA ALA A 45 8.68 0.42 -3.95
C ALA A 45 7.27 0.56 -3.38
N ALA A 46 7.05 0.05 -2.17
CA ALA A 46 5.76 0.19 -1.51
C ALA A 46 5.44 1.65 -1.22
N ILE A 47 6.43 2.40 -0.74
CA ILE A 47 6.25 3.83 -0.45
C ILE A 47 5.92 4.59 -1.73
N GLU A 48 6.60 4.24 -2.82
CA GLU A 48 6.32 4.86 -4.11
C GLU A 48 4.88 4.63 -4.55
N GLN A 49 4.38 3.40 -4.38
CA GLN A 49 2.99 3.09 -4.72
C GLN A 49 2.01 3.91 -3.87
N LEU A 50 2.32 4.11 -2.60
CA LEU A 50 1.48 4.92 -1.74
C LEU A 50 1.48 6.39 -2.16
N GLU A 51 2.60 6.89 -2.67
CA GLU A 51 2.64 8.24 -3.21
C GLU A 51 1.78 8.37 -4.45
N ILE A 52 1.81 7.38 -5.32
CA ILE A 52 0.93 7.34 -6.49
C ILE A 52 -0.53 7.31 -6.05
N ALA A 53 -0.85 6.48 -5.05
CA ALA A 53 -2.21 6.40 -4.52
C ALA A 53 -2.69 7.76 -4.01
N ARG A 54 -1.82 8.47 -3.29
CA ARG A 54 -2.14 9.76 -2.74
C ARG A 54 -2.47 10.78 -3.81
N LYS A 55 -1.79 10.72 -4.94
CA LYS A 55 -1.94 11.68 -6.04
C LYS A 55 -2.97 11.26 -7.07
N ALA A 56 -3.60 10.11 -6.89
CA ALA A 56 -4.54 9.59 -7.89
C ALA A 56 -5.81 10.44 -8.04
N GLY A 57 -6.22 11.10 -6.98
CA GLY A 57 -7.32 12.07 -7.06
C GLY A 57 -8.71 11.49 -6.83
N ASP A 58 -8.85 10.19 -6.68
CA ASP A 58 -10.15 9.55 -6.50
C ASP A 58 -10.36 8.98 -5.09
N GLY A 59 -9.41 9.21 -4.19
CA GLY A 59 -9.54 8.71 -2.82
C GLY A 59 -10.34 9.66 -1.95
N ASP A 60 -11.17 9.09 -1.06
CA ASP A 60 -11.90 9.89 -0.10
C ASP A 60 -10.99 10.21 1.10
N PHE A 61 -11.53 10.94 2.06
CA PHE A 61 -10.77 11.34 3.24
C PHE A 61 -10.17 10.15 3.98
N TYR A 62 -10.98 9.09 4.14
CA TYR A 62 -10.51 7.91 4.89
C TYR A 62 -9.39 7.21 4.15
N GLU A 63 -9.51 7.08 2.84
CA GLU A 63 -8.47 6.44 2.05
C GLU A 63 -7.17 7.24 2.08
N LEU A 64 -7.26 8.55 1.94
CA LEU A 64 -6.07 9.40 1.95
C LEU A 64 -5.41 9.39 3.32
N SER A 65 -6.20 9.37 4.40
CA SER A 65 -5.66 9.25 5.74
C SER A 65 -4.95 7.93 5.94
N ALA A 66 -5.53 6.84 5.43
CA ALA A 66 -4.91 5.52 5.53
C ALA A 66 -3.61 5.46 4.74
N VAL A 67 -3.58 6.07 3.55
CA VAL A 67 -2.37 6.16 2.74
C VAL A 67 -1.26 6.88 3.51
N ASP A 68 -1.59 8.03 4.08
CA ASP A 68 -0.59 8.82 4.81
C ASP A 68 -0.08 8.07 6.04
N ALA A 69 -0.97 7.42 6.77
CA ALA A 69 -0.57 6.67 7.97
C ALA A 69 0.34 5.51 7.60
N ARG A 70 -0.02 4.77 6.55
CA ARG A 70 0.80 3.64 6.10
C ARG A 70 2.16 4.10 5.60
N MET A 71 2.17 5.23 4.88
CA MET A 71 3.42 5.80 4.38
C MET A 71 4.37 6.14 5.52
N ARG A 72 3.86 6.77 6.58
CA ARG A 72 4.68 7.10 7.74
C ARG A 72 5.24 5.83 8.39
N GLU A 73 4.40 4.81 8.50
CA GLU A 73 4.79 3.54 9.09
C GLU A 73 5.92 2.88 8.29
N LEU A 74 5.77 2.84 6.97
CA LEU A 74 6.78 2.21 6.12
C LEU A 74 8.08 2.99 6.08
N LYS A 75 7.99 4.33 6.08
CA LYS A 75 9.19 5.15 6.14
C LYS A 75 9.95 4.95 7.45
N GLN A 76 9.22 4.80 8.55
CA GLN A 76 9.84 4.50 9.82
C GLN A 76 10.54 3.15 9.81
N ARG A 77 9.88 2.13 9.25
CA ARG A 77 10.48 0.81 9.14
C ARG A 77 11.73 0.82 8.27
N LEU A 78 11.68 1.54 7.17
CA LEU A 78 12.84 1.66 6.27
C LEU A 78 14.01 2.32 6.99
N LEU A 79 13.73 3.35 7.77
CA LEU A 79 14.76 4.05 8.53
C LEU A 79 15.40 3.12 9.56
N GLU A 80 14.58 2.30 10.23
CA GLU A 80 15.09 1.35 11.21
C GLU A 80 15.96 0.28 10.56
N GLU A 81 15.57 -0.20 9.38
CA GLU A 81 16.38 -1.16 8.65
C GLU A 81 17.74 -0.59 8.30
N LYS A 82 17.79 0.68 7.92
CA LYS A 82 19.06 1.31 7.59
C LYS A 82 19.96 1.46 8.81
N ARG A 83 19.37 1.68 9.98
CA ARG A 83 20.14 1.80 11.21
C ARG A 83 20.79 0.50 11.64
N GLU A 84 20.17 -0.63 11.28
CA GLU A 84 20.64 -1.94 11.70
C GLU A 84 21.76 -2.49 10.81
N ARG A 85 22.14 -1.79 9.77
CA ARG A 85 23.20 -2.22 8.87
C ARG A 85 24.57 -1.74 9.34
#